data_13092819814749cc1ecbbd29d3010be0
#
_entry.id   13092819814749cc1ecbbd29d3010be0
#
_cell.length_a   1.000
_cell.length_b   1.000
_cell.length_c   1.000
_cell.angle_alpha   90.00
_cell.angle_beta   90.00
_cell.angle_gamma   90.00
#
_symmetry.space_group_name_H-M   'P 1'
#
loop_
_entity.id
_entity.type
_entity.pdbx_description
1 polymer ?
#
loop_
_entity_poly.entity_id
_entity_poly.type
_entity_poly.pdbx_seq_one_letter_code
_entity_poly.pdbx_strand_id
1 'polypeptide(L)'
;MKFLVSALAAAGAALTLLPSAQAADSQLLTALSTCRATYFDAIAKDKNIPESLKIRDGNRAYLKVEKQPLDVVMFEKPFKDSGLTVTGYVFNDEIIRYVGVPDMHTHFWGLIVKEDWKSVVDKLKGIDWEAVDSRHMSAHANRMLRKNDEKEWKAYTHPQNYEYPDLGASERAFHVQPYENQTMVFCGMLSAGAPEEAIIADVRPDLLYGEQKVPIREEQIVKDSEKAKAKTPIEPGAQMPANHPKIDMENLPAGHPKIDGKQELPAGHPDISGAQ
;
A
#
# COMPACT_ATOMS: atom_id res chain seq x y z
N MET A 1 -9.29 13.97 92.67
CA MET A 1 -9.16 14.61 91.37
C MET A 1 -8.65 13.58 90.34
N LYS A 2 -9.53 13.11 89.47
CA LYS A 2 -9.22 12.13 88.46
C LYS A 2 -9.25 12.85 87.09
N PHE A 3 -8.10 12.94 86.43
CA PHE A 3 -8.03 13.48 85.10
C PHE A 3 -8.25 12.34 84.06
N LEU A 4 -9.31 12.46 83.29
CA LEU A 4 -9.58 11.63 82.11
C LEU A 4 -8.86 12.26 80.90
N VAL A 5 -7.94 11.52 80.35
CA VAL A 5 -7.29 11.88 79.04
C VAL A 5 -8.03 11.13 77.93
N SER A 6 -8.75 11.88 77.08
CA SER A 6 -9.40 11.36 75.92
C SER A 6 -8.38 11.30 74.76
N ALA A 7 -8.15 10.11 74.21
CA ALA A 7 -7.32 9.90 73.03
C ALA A 7 -8.22 9.97 71.78
N LEU A 8 -8.04 10.99 70.91
CA LEU A 8 -8.63 11.05 69.59
C LEU A 8 -7.79 10.16 68.66
N ALA A 9 -8.40 9.12 68.14
CA ALA A 9 -7.84 8.32 67.02
C ALA A 9 -8.19 8.99 65.71
N ALA A 10 -7.19 9.55 64.99
CA ALA A 10 -7.34 10.04 63.65
C ALA A 10 -7.20 8.87 62.65
N ALA A 11 -8.30 8.44 62.06
CA ALA A 11 -8.31 7.46 60.94
C ALA A 11 -7.86 8.17 59.67
N GLY A 12 -6.60 8.01 59.28
CA GLY A 12 -6.07 8.45 58.00
C GLY A 12 -6.53 7.50 56.88
N ALA A 13 -7.43 7.96 56.01
CA ALA A 13 -7.77 7.25 54.78
C ALA A 13 -6.59 7.38 53.78
N ALA A 14 -5.80 6.33 53.65
CA ALA A 14 -4.81 6.24 52.58
C ALA A 14 -5.52 5.99 51.24
N LEU A 15 -5.71 7.03 50.43
CA LEU A 15 -6.05 6.88 49.03
C LEU A 15 -4.85 6.23 48.33
N THR A 16 -4.93 4.93 48.06
CA THR A 16 -4.04 4.24 47.13
C THR A 16 -4.37 4.70 45.73
N LEU A 17 -3.57 5.64 45.21
CA LEU A 17 -3.51 5.95 43.81
C LEU A 17 -3.03 4.68 43.07
N LEU A 18 -3.97 3.89 42.51
CA LEU A 18 -3.64 2.82 41.59
C LEU A 18 -2.92 3.48 40.41
N PRO A 19 -1.70 3.09 40.06
CA PRO A 19 -1.08 3.55 38.84
C PRO A 19 -1.99 3.13 37.71
N SER A 20 -2.51 4.12 36.93
CA SER A 20 -3.14 3.86 35.67
C SER A 20 -2.15 3.05 34.84
N ALA A 21 -2.45 1.80 34.57
CA ALA A 21 -1.66 1.01 33.63
C ALA A 21 -1.74 1.75 32.30
N GLN A 22 -0.72 2.56 32.02
CA GLN A 22 -0.53 3.12 30.69
C GLN A 22 -0.44 1.93 29.77
N ALA A 23 -1.46 1.76 28.91
CA ALA A 23 -1.41 0.77 27.84
C ALA A 23 -0.08 1.00 27.11
N ALA A 24 0.76 -0.03 27.06
CA ALA A 24 2.01 0.05 26.31
C ALA A 24 1.65 0.49 24.90
N ASP A 25 2.33 1.53 24.40
CA ASP A 25 2.12 2.02 23.04
C ASP A 25 2.22 0.83 22.09
N SER A 26 1.20 0.66 21.26
CA SER A 26 1.20 -0.33 20.18
C SER A 26 2.43 -0.08 19.30
N GLN A 27 2.98 -1.12 18.70
CA GLN A 27 4.12 -1.04 17.78
C GLN A 27 3.72 -1.43 16.34
N LEU A 28 2.46 -1.33 16.01
CA LEU A 28 1.95 -1.70 14.68
C LEU A 28 2.57 -0.88 13.57
N LEU A 29 2.63 0.45 13.75
CA LEU A 29 3.21 1.35 12.74
C LEU A 29 4.71 1.09 12.53
N THR A 30 5.44 0.81 13.61
CA THR A 30 6.85 0.41 13.52
C THR A 30 7.02 -0.91 12.78
N ALA A 31 6.19 -1.91 13.08
CA ALA A 31 6.25 -3.19 12.38
C ALA A 31 5.83 -3.05 10.90
N LEU A 32 4.79 -2.25 10.63
CA LEU A 32 4.31 -1.95 9.28
C LEU A 32 5.39 -1.29 8.43
N SER A 33 6.17 -0.35 8.99
CA SER A 33 7.20 0.37 8.23
C SER A 33 8.28 -0.52 7.62
N THR A 34 8.41 -1.75 8.11
CA THR A 34 9.34 -2.74 7.54
C THR A 34 8.82 -3.40 6.26
N CYS A 35 7.53 -3.30 5.98
CA CYS A 35 6.81 -3.99 4.90
C CYS A 35 7.07 -5.49 4.86
N ARG A 36 7.08 -6.15 6.03
CA ARG A 36 7.34 -7.58 6.21
C ARG A 36 6.24 -8.29 6.96
N ALA A 37 6.29 -9.62 6.94
CA ALA A 37 5.40 -10.48 7.69
C ALA A 37 5.37 -10.20 9.20
N THR A 38 6.39 -9.54 9.77
CA THR A 38 6.43 -9.07 11.16
C THR A 38 5.28 -8.14 11.54
N TYR A 39 4.67 -7.45 10.57
CA TYR A 39 3.45 -6.68 10.80
C TYR A 39 2.30 -7.58 11.29
N PHE A 40 2.14 -8.75 10.71
CA PHE A 40 1.10 -9.70 11.08
C PHE A 40 1.36 -10.36 12.44
N ASP A 41 2.63 -10.50 12.83
CA ASP A 41 3.03 -10.91 14.18
C ASP A 41 2.67 -9.81 15.22
N ALA A 42 2.81 -8.53 14.84
CA ALA A 42 2.41 -7.41 15.67
C ALA A 42 0.88 -7.31 15.82
N ILE A 43 0.10 -7.51 14.75
CA ILE A 43 -1.37 -7.58 14.80
C ILE A 43 -1.83 -8.66 15.79
N ALA A 44 -1.19 -9.84 15.79
CA ALA A 44 -1.53 -10.92 16.69
C ALA A 44 -1.38 -10.55 18.18
N LYS A 45 -0.39 -9.72 18.49
CA LYS A 45 -0.04 -9.28 19.86
C LYS A 45 -0.80 -8.04 20.30
N ASP A 46 -1.26 -7.22 19.37
CA ASP A 46 -1.94 -5.97 19.66
C ASP A 46 -3.31 -6.22 20.30
N LYS A 47 -3.56 -5.58 21.46
CA LYS A 47 -4.80 -5.72 22.23
C LYS A 47 -5.86 -4.67 21.86
N ASN A 48 -5.47 -3.63 21.12
CA ASN A 48 -6.38 -2.56 20.73
C ASN A 48 -7.23 -2.96 19.51
N ILE A 49 -6.71 -3.84 18.65
CA ILE A 49 -7.46 -4.40 17.54
C ILE A 49 -8.41 -5.48 18.08
N PRO A 50 -9.74 -5.33 17.86
CA PRO A 50 -10.72 -6.32 18.30
C PRO A 50 -10.45 -7.72 17.74
N GLU A 51 -10.58 -8.75 18.57
CA GLU A 51 -10.41 -10.15 18.12
C GLU A 51 -11.43 -10.54 17.02
N SER A 52 -12.60 -9.91 17.00
CA SER A 52 -13.61 -10.10 15.95
C SER A 52 -13.11 -9.71 14.55
N LEU A 53 -12.11 -8.83 14.46
CA LEU A 53 -11.48 -8.39 13.21
C LEU A 53 -10.25 -9.21 12.85
N LYS A 54 -9.82 -10.16 13.70
CA LYS A 54 -8.62 -10.96 13.49
C LYS A 54 -8.96 -12.37 13.03
N ILE A 55 -8.16 -12.86 12.10
CA ILE A 55 -8.07 -14.27 11.73
C ILE A 55 -6.73 -14.77 12.23
N ARG A 56 -6.74 -15.71 13.17
CA ARG A 56 -5.55 -16.23 13.82
C ARG A 56 -4.92 -17.36 13.01
N ASP A 57 -3.59 -17.29 12.85
CA ASP A 57 -2.76 -18.32 12.23
C ASP A 57 -1.46 -18.49 13.03
N GLY A 58 -1.43 -19.43 13.96
CA GLY A 58 -0.30 -19.62 14.86
C GLY A 58 0.04 -18.35 15.66
N ASN A 59 1.24 -17.82 15.42
CA ASN A 59 1.74 -16.61 16.08
C ASN A 59 1.34 -15.31 15.33
N ARG A 60 0.64 -15.41 14.21
CA ARG A 60 0.19 -14.30 13.37
C ARG A 60 -1.30 -14.06 13.51
N ALA A 61 -1.72 -12.90 13.10
CA ALA A 61 -3.11 -12.62 12.83
C ALA A 61 -3.23 -11.72 11.61
N TYR A 62 -4.26 -11.99 10.82
CA TYR A 62 -4.62 -11.23 9.63
C TYR A 62 -5.88 -10.43 9.93
N LEU A 63 -6.00 -9.23 9.35
CA LEU A 63 -7.23 -8.45 9.47
C LEU A 63 -8.23 -8.91 8.43
N LYS A 64 -9.49 -9.02 8.83
CA LYS A 64 -10.57 -9.43 7.93
C LYS A 64 -10.76 -8.42 6.82
N VAL A 65 -10.83 -8.91 5.58
CA VAL A 65 -11.10 -8.15 4.37
C VAL A 65 -12.45 -8.62 3.82
N GLU A 66 -13.39 -7.71 3.64
CA GLU A 66 -14.75 -8.02 3.19
C GLU A 66 -14.99 -7.61 1.74
N LYS A 67 -14.28 -6.59 1.28
CA LYS A 67 -14.46 -6.00 -0.05
C LYS A 67 -13.18 -6.07 -0.86
N GLN A 68 -13.35 -6.12 -2.17
CA GLN A 68 -12.26 -6.17 -3.13
C GLN A 68 -12.59 -5.27 -4.32
N PRO A 69 -11.58 -4.67 -4.96
CA PRO A 69 -10.12 -4.75 -4.70
C PRO A 69 -9.67 -3.91 -3.51
N LEU A 70 -10.40 -2.89 -3.11
CA LEU A 70 -10.08 -1.98 -2.00
C LEU A 70 -11.05 -2.21 -0.85
N ASP A 71 -10.51 -2.48 0.32
CA ASP A 71 -11.28 -2.51 1.57
C ASP A 71 -10.69 -1.55 2.60
N VAL A 72 -11.54 -0.71 3.17
CA VAL A 72 -11.21 0.23 4.24
C VAL A 72 -12.16 -0.02 5.39
N VAL A 73 -11.63 -0.47 6.51
CA VAL A 73 -12.40 -0.79 7.70
C VAL A 73 -12.02 0.16 8.83
N MET A 74 -13.01 0.92 9.31
CA MET A 74 -12.80 1.84 10.43
C MET A 74 -13.02 1.12 11.76
N PHE A 75 -12.15 1.36 12.73
CA PHE A 75 -12.30 0.84 14.09
C PHE A 75 -13.40 1.60 14.84
N GLU A 76 -14.24 0.89 15.56
CA GLU A 76 -15.23 1.50 16.45
C GLU A 76 -14.56 2.38 17.53
N LYS A 77 -13.39 1.96 17.99
CA LYS A 77 -12.59 2.66 19.00
C LYS A 77 -11.18 2.89 18.46
N PRO A 78 -10.87 4.13 18.02
CA PRO A 78 -9.52 4.51 17.68
C PRO A 78 -8.57 4.33 18.88
N PHE A 79 -7.29 4.02 18.60
CA PHE A 79 -6.28 3.82 19.61
C PHE A 79 -4.97 4.54 19.26
N LYS A 80 -4.04 4.62 20.23
CA LYS A 80 -2.73 5.25 20.04
C LYS A 80 -1.68 4.23 19.65
N ASP A 81 -0.86 4.62 18.65
CA ASP A 81 0.35 3.91 18.23
C ASP A 81 1.38 4.94 17.80
N SER A 82 2.60 4.85 18.32
CA SER A 82 3.71 5.76 17.96
C SER A 82 3.34 7.25 18.05
N GLY A 83 2.47 7.61 19.00
CA GLY A 83 1.95 8.98 19.17
C GLY A 83 0.93 9.43 18.13
N LEU A 84 0.51 8.54 17.21
CA LEU A 84 -0.55 8.74 16.22
C LEU A 84 -1.85 8.09 16.69
N THR A 85 -2.98 8.50 16.11
CA THR A 85 -4.30 7.93 16.41
C THR A 85 -4.72 7.02 15.26
N VAL A 86 -4.61 5.72 15.44
CA VAL A 86 -5.04 4.73 14.47
C VAL A 86 -6.55 4.63 14.48
N THR A 87 -7.19 4.81 13.33
CA THR A 87 -8.65 4.87 13.16
C THR A 87 -9.21 3.73 12.33
N GLY A 88 -8.37 3.01 11.59
CA GLY A 88 -8.80 1.92 10.73
C GLY A 88 -7.63 1.23 10.04
N TYR A 89 -7.96 0.34 9.13
CA TYR A 89 -6.99 -0.32 8.26
C TYR A 89 -7.46 -0.34 6.81
N VAL A 90 -6.52 -0.57 5.90
CA VAL A 90 -6.74 -0.61 4.46
C VAL A 90 -6.03 -1.80 3.84
N PHE A 91 -6.72 -2.43 2.88
CA PHE A 91 -6.15 -3.42 1.97
C PHE A 91 -6.60 -3.13 0.54
N ASN A 92 -5.71 -3.35 -0.41
CA ASN A 92 -6.04 -3.37 -1.82
C ASN A 92 -5.20 -4.44 -2.51
N ASP A 93 -5.87 -5.37 -3.19
CA ASP A 93 -5.23 -6.44 -3.94
C ASP A 93 -5.82 -6.45 -5.35
N GLU A 94 -4.98 -6.16 -6.35
CA GLU A 94 -5.41 -5.98 -7.72
C GLU A 94 -4.38 -6.52 -8.71
N ILE A 95 -4.85 -7.07 -9.83
CA ILE A 95 -4.03 -7.34 -11.00
C ILE A 95 -4.41 -6.34 -12.09
N ILE A 96 -3.45 -5.50 -12.45
CA ILE A 96 -3.59 -4.52 -13.50
C ILE A 96 -3.05 -5.12 -14.80
N ARG A 97 -3.87 -5.13 -15.85
CA ARG A 97 -3.52 -5.69 -17.15
C ARG A 97 -3.47 -4.60 -18.21
N TYR A 98 -2.31 -4.46 -18.83
CA TYR A 98 -2.13 -3.58 -19.98
C TYR A 98 -1.74 -4.40 -21.21
N VAL A 99 -2.18 -3.96 -22.39
CA VAL A 99 -1.79 -4.61 -23.64
C VAL A 99 -0.30 -4.43 -23.90
N GLY A 100 0.42 -5.54 -24.09
CA GLY A 100 1.84 -5.52 -24.45
C GLY A 100 2.83 -5.40 -23.30
N VAL A 101 2.35 -5.43 -22.06
CA VAL A 101 3.22 -5.47 -20.86
C VAL A 101 2.79 -6.63 -19.94
N PRO A 102 3.68 -7.12 -19.06
CA PRO A 102 3.32 -8.14 -18.08
C PRO A 102 2.18 -7.68 -17.17
N ASP A 103 1.37 -8.64 -16.68
CA ASP A 103 0.40 -8.37 -15.63
C ASP A 103 1.10 -7.78 -14.41
N MET A 104 0.52 -6.70 -13.85
CA MET A 104 1.06 -6.03 -12.68
C MET A 104 0.23 -6.43 -11.46
N HIS A 105 0.84 -7.18 -10.55
CA HIS A 105 0.23 -7.52 -9.27
C HIS A 105 0.52 -6.41 -8.27
N THR A 106 -0.54 -5.78 -7.79
CA THR A 106 -0.47 -4.64 -6.87
C THR A 106 -1.12 -5.01 -5.55
N HIS A 107 -0.38 -4.87 -4.47
CA HIS A 107 -0.84 -5.18 -3.12
C HIS A 107 -0.54 -4.01 -2.20
N PHE A 108 -1.58 -3.47 -1.55
CA PHE A 108 -1.43 -2.45 -0.51
C PHE A 108 -2.04 -2.97 0.79
N TRP A 109 -1.36 -2.73 1.90
CA TRP A 109 -1.87 -3.06 3.22
C TRP A 109 -1.35 -2.06 4.24
N GLY A 110 -2.19 -1.62 5.16
CA GLY A 110 -1.78 -0.59 6.11
C GLY A 110 -2.85 -0.15 7.07
N LEU A 111 -2.59 1.00 7.67
CA LEU A 111 -3.42 1.62 8.69
C LEU A 111 -3.88 3.01 8.24
N ILE A 112 -5.04 3.42 8.73
CA ILE A 112 -5.52 4.79 8.62
C ILE A 112 -5.24 5.48 9.95
N VAL A 113 -4.68 6.69 9.90
CA VAL A 113 -4.43 7.51 11.07
C VAL A 113 -5.11 8.87 10.94
N LYS A 114 -5.57 9.41 12.07
CA LYS A 114 -6.33 10.66 12.12
C LYS A 114 -5.50 11.89 11.74
N GLU A 115 -4.23 11.89 12.09
CA GLU A 115 -3.32 13.02 11.90
C GLU A 115 -3.04 13.26 10.41
N ASP A 116 -2.72 14.50 10.05
CA ASP A 116 -2.30 14.85 8.69
C ASP A 116 -0.96 14.19 8.32
N TRP A 117 -0.72 14.03 7.03
CA TRP A 117 0.44 13.31 6.50
C TRP A 117 1.79 13.85 6.99
N LYS A 118 1.90 15.18 7.17
CA LYS A 118 3.12 15.84 7.65
C LYS A 118 3.40 15.49 9.10
N SER A 119 2.36 15.58 9.94
CA SER A 119 2.43 15.12 11.34
C SER A 119 2.79 13.65 11.46
N VAL A 120 2.36 12.81 10.52
CA VAL A 120 2.72 11.38 10.47
C VAL A 120 4.21 11.23 10.19
N VAL A 121 4.72 11.88 9.14
CA VAL A 121 6.16 11.86 8.79
C VAL A 121 7.02 12.33 9.95
N ASP A 122 6.63 13.42 10.62
CA ASP A 122 7.38 14.00 11.74
C ASP A 122 7.38 13.10 12.99
N LYS A 123 6.32 12.33 13.22
CA LYS A 123 6.18 11.46 14.40
C LYS A 123 6.79 10.07 14.22
N LEU A 124 6.81 9.54 13.01
CA LEU A 124 7.44 8.25 12.72
C LEU A 124 8.97 8.39 12.70
N LYS A 125 9.53 8.63 13.89
CA LYS A 125 10.96 8.77 14.09
C LYS A 125 11.70 7.46 13.83
N GLY A 126 12.87 7.56 13.23
CA GLY A 126 13.72 6.40 12.89
C GLY A 126 13.41 5.79 11.52
N ILE A 127 12.49 6.37 10.76
CA ILE A 127 12.31 6.07 9.36
C ILE A 127 13.19 7.02 8.55
N ASP A 128 14.05 6.44 7.72
CA ASP A 128 14.86 7.20 6.76
C ASP A 128 14.02 7.41 5.49
N TRP A 129 13.41 8.59 5.41
CA TRP A 129 12.54 8.94 4.30
C TRP A 129 13.37 9.19 3.04
N GLU A 130 13.19 8.37 2.03
CA GLU A 130 13.88 8.48 0.72
C GLU A 130 13.34 9.65 -0.11
N ALA A 131 12.02 9.92 -0.01
CA ALA A 131 11.40 11.08 -0.61
C ALA A 131 10.26 11.60 0.25
N VAL A 132 10.16 12.94 0.31
CA VAL A 132 9.03 13.67 0.90
C VAL A 132 8.55 14.66 -0.15
N ASP A 133 7.39 14.37 -0.76
CA ASP A 133 6.83 15.20 -1.83
C ASP A 133 5.69 16.07 -1.32
N SER A 134 5.99 17.34 -1.10
CA SER A 134 5.00 18.32 -0.64
C SER A 134 3.93 18.67 -1.68
N ARG A 135 4.16 18.43 -2.98
CA ARG A 135 3.14 18.68 -4.02
C ARG A 135 2.07 17.60 -3.99
N HIS A 136 2.49 16.33 -3.87
CA HIS A 136 1.59 15.18 -3.80
C HIS A 136 1.21 14.82 -2.37
N MET A 137 1.72 15.59 -1.37
CA MET A 137 1.48 15.36 0.06
C MET A 137 1.81 13.93 0.48
N SER A 138 2.88 13.37 -0.06
CA SER A 138 3.26 11.96 0.13
C SER A 138 4.71 11.82 0.57
N ALA A 139 5.00 10.72 1.24
CA ALA A 139 6.36 10.32 1.56
C ALA A 139 6.50 8.80 1.37
N HIS A 140 7.72 8.36 1.04
CA HIS A 140 8.04 6.94 1.00
C HIS A 140 9.43 6.65 1.57
N ALA A 141 9.60 5.42 2.02
CA ALA A 141 10.82 4.91 2.61
C ALA A 141 10.94 3.39 2.40
N ASN A 142 12.13 2.86 2.70
CA ASN A 142 12.39 1.42 2.70
C ASN A 142 12.03 0.75 1.36
N ARG A 143 12.34 1.40 0.25
CA ARG A 143 12.12 0.85 -1.08
C ARG A 143 13.11 -0.28 -1.34
N MET A 144 12.57 -1.45 -1.62
CA MET A 144 13.34 -2.68 -1.80
C MET A 144 12.86 -3.42 -3.05
N LEU A 145 13.80 -4.05 -3.75
CA LEU A 145 13.55 -4.89 -4.92
C LEU A 145 14.01 -6.32 -4.66
N ARG A 146 13.25 -7.30 -5.14
CA ARG A 146 13.62 -8.72 -5.15
C ARG A 146 13.16 -9.37 -6.44
N LYS A 147 14.05 -10.11 -7.10
CA LYS A 147 13.70 -10.98 -8.22
C LYS A 147 13.20 -12.34 -7.71
N ASN A 148 12.38 -13.00 -8.50
CA ASN A 148 11.82 -14.31 -8.14
C ASN A 148 12.90 -15.35 -7.81
N ASP A 149 14.02 -15.36 -8.53
CA ASP A 149 15.15 -16.26 -8.33
C ASP A 149 16.08 -15.85 -7.17
N GLU A 150 15.86 -14.70 -6.54
CA GLU A 150 16.67 -14.21 -5.43
C GLU A 150 16.00 -14.52 -4.08
N LYS A 151 16.82 -14.68 -3.03
CA LYS A 151 16.32 -14.93 -1.67
C LYS A 151 16.13 -13.66 -0.86
N GLU A 152 16.86 -12.61 -1.19
CA GLU A 152 16.94 -11.41 -0.35
C GLU A 152 16.46 -10.17 -1.09
N TRP A 153 15.84 -9.28 -0.34
CA TRP A 153 15.49 -7.95 -0.80
C TRP A 153 16.74 -7.07 -0.82
N LYS A 154 16.91 -6.32 -1.89
CA LYS A 154 17.99 -5.34 -2.05
C LYS A 154 17.42 -3.93 -2.05
N ALA A 155 18.14 -2.96 -1.49
CA ALA A 155 17.73 -1.58 -1.59
C ALA A 155 17.57 -1.19 -3.06
N TYR A 156 16.45 -0.58 -3.39
CA TYR A 156 16.14 -0.13 -4.74
C TYR A 156 16.42 1.37 -4.86
N THR A 157 17.59 1.70 -5.40
CA THR A 157 18.09 3.08 -5.48
C THR A 157 17.82 3.75 -6.83
N HIS A 158 16.88 3.22 -7.61
CA HIS A 158 16.60 3.77 -8.93
C HIS A 158 16.00 5.18 -8.82
N PRO A 159 16.53 6.19 -9.50
CA PRO A 159 16.11 7.58 -9.33
C PRO A 159 14.78 7.92 -10.01
N GLN A 160 14.19 7.01 -10.77
CA GLN A 160 12.98 7.28 -11.56
C GLN A 160 11.73 6.81 -10.80
N ASN A 161 10.90 7.78 -10.43
CA ASN A 161 9.62 7.57 -9.78
C ASN A 161 8.59 7.13 -10.80
N TYR A 162 8.36 5.92 -11.09
CA TYR A 162 7.31 5.39 -12.00
C TYR A 162 7.80 4.29 -12.95
N GLU A 163 9.00 3.76 -12.75
CA GLU A 163 9.40 2.55 -13.46
C GLU A 163 8.75 1.34 -12.77
N TYR A 164 8.12 0.50 -13.57
CA TYR A 164 7.66 -0.80 -13.09
C TYR A 164 8.88 -1.71 -12.91
N PRO A 165 8.84 -2.63 -11.93
CA PRO A 165 9.89 -3.63 -11.81
C PRO A 165 9.99 -4.48 -13.09
N ASP A 166 11.16 -5.03 -13.35
CA ASP A 166 11.37 -5.99 -14.43
C ASP A 166 10.45 -7.22 -14.28
N LEU A 167 10.12 -7.88 -15.39
CA LEU A 167 9.36 -9.13 -15.35
C LEU A 167 10.03 -10.15 -14.40
N GLY A 168 9.24 -10.70 -13.49
CA GLY A 168 9.71 -11.62 -12.45
C GLY A 168 10.41 -10.91 -11.28
N ALA A 169 10.21 -9.61 -11.13
CA ALA A 169 10.67 -8.86 -9.97
C ALA A 169 9.51 -8.23 -9.21
N SER A 170 9.70 -8.04 -7.93
CA SER A 170 8.77 -7.37 -7.02
C SER A 170 9.49 -6.20 -6.34
N GLU A 171 8.83 -5.06 -6.31
CA GLU A 171 9.21 -3.90 -5.51
C GLU A 171 8.28 -3.79 -4.31
N ARG A 172 8.80 -3.39 -3.16
CA ARG A 172 8.01 -2.99 -2.01
C ARG A 172 8.53 -1.70 -1.42
N ALA A 173 7.62 -0.88 -0.88
CA ALA A 173 7.97 0.35 -0.20
C ALA A 173 6.93 0.70 0.88
N PHE A 174 7.36 1.46 1.87
CA PHE A 174 6.51 2.06 2.88
C PHE A 174 6.06 3.45 2.44
N HIS A 175 4.78 3.76 2.57
CA HIS A 175 4.18 4.98 2.06
C HIS A 175 3.34 5.69 3.11
N VAL A 176 3.28 7.01 2.97
CA VAL A 176 2.37 7.91 3.68
C VAL A 176 1.71 8.82 2.66
N GLN A 177 0.38 8.89 2.66
CA GLN A 177 -0.37 9.78 1.77
C GLN A 177 -1.73 10.15 2.37
N PRO A 178 -2.31 11.30 1.98
CA PRO A 178 -3.66 11.66 2.39
C PRO A 178 -4.69 10.62 1.97
N TYR A 179 -5.68 10.45 2.82
CA TYR A 179 -6.89 9.67 2.55
C TYR A 179 -8.08 10.42 3.15
N GLU A 180 -8.91 11.02 2.33
CA GLU A 180 -9.99 11.93 2.77
C GLU A 180 -9.47 13.02 3.73
N ASN A 181 -9.98 13.05 4.96
CA ASN A 181 -9.56 13.97 6.02
C ASN A 181 -8.55 13.32 7.00
N GLN A 182 -7.92 12.23 6.61
CA GLN A 182 -7.02 11.42 7.41
C GLN A 182 -5.75 11.10 6.58
N THR A 183 -4.93 10.21 7.09
CA THR A 183 -3.72 9.78 6.39
C THR A 183 -3.67 8.26 6.33
N MET A 184 -3.40 7.74 5.16
CA MET A 184 -3.07 6.34 4.94
C MET A 184 -1.58 6.13 5.11
N VAL A 185 -1.22 5.18 5.96
CA VAL A 185 0.14 4.71 6.24
C VAL A 185 0.18 3.24 5.84
N PHE A 186 0.89 2.90 4.78
CA PHE A 186 0.77 1.58 4.19
C PHE A 186 2.06 1.09 3.54
N CYS A 187 2.14 -0.21 3.37
CA CYS A 187 3.10 -0.84 2.48
C CYS A 187 2.46 -1.10 1.12
N GLY A 188 3.20 -0.80 0.07
CA GLY A 188 2.89 -1.21 -1.29
C GLY A 188 3.85 -2.29 -1.75
N MET A 189 3.34 -3.32 -2.43
CA MET A 189 4.13 -4.25 -3.22
C MET A 189 3.60 -4.24 -4.65
N LEU A 190 4.51 -4.07 -5.59
CA LEU A 190 4.24 -4.09 -7.02
C LEU A 190 5.10 -5.18 -7.66
N SER A 191 4.48 -6.11 -8.38
CA SER A 191 5.19 -7.21 -9.05
C SER A 191 4.86 -7.25 -10.53
N ALA A 192 5.87 -7.33 -11.37
CA ALA A 192 5.69 -7.57 -12.80
C ALA A 192 5.64 -9.08 -13.05
N GLY A 193 4.47 -9.57 -13.42
CA GLY A 193 4.10 -10.99 -13.39
C GLY A 193 3.77 -11.47 -11.97
N ALA A 194 3.33 -12.71 -11.85
CA ALA A 194 2.98 -13.29 -10.56
C ALA A 194 4.22 -13.39 -9.65
N PRO A 195 4.17 -12.85 -8.43
CA PRO A 195 5.24 -13.01 -7.46
C PRO A 195 5.30 -14.47 -6.98
N GLU A 196 6.52 -14.96 -6.68
CA GLU A 196 6.68 -16.28 -6.07
C GLU A 196 6.10 -16.35 -4.66
N GLU A 197 5.65 -17.54 -4.28
CA GLU A 197 5.10 -17.82 -2.95
C GLU A 197 6.06 -17.38 -1.83
N ALA A 198 7.36 -17.54 -2.01
CA ALA A 198 8.39 -17.10 -1.05
C ALA A 198 8.45 -15.57 -0.87
N ILE A 199 8.08 -14.79 -1.89
CA ILE A 199 7.95 -13.34 -1.79
C ILE A 199 6.68 -12.98 -1.02
N ILE A 200 5.56 -13.61 -1.37
CA ILE A 200 4.29 -13.42 -0.67
C ILE A 200 4.41 -13.81 0.80
N ALA A 201 5.03 -14.94 1.12
CA ALA A 201 5.23 -15.39 2.50
C ALA A 201 6.02 -14.40 3.36
N ASP A 202 6.97 -13.67 2.76
CA ASP A 202 7.79 -12.67 3.45
C ASP A 202 7.06 -11.35 3.71
N VAL A 203 6.12 -10.96 2.85
CA VAL A 203 5.50 -9.62 2.92
C VAL A 203 3.99 -9.67 3.18
N ARG A 204 3.27 -10.60 2.56
CA ARG A 204 1.80 -10.73 2.62
C ARG A 204 1.38 -12.19 2.86
N PRO A 205 1.79 -12.80 3.99
CA PRO A 205 1.45 -14.21 4.29
C PRO A 205 -0.06 -14.45 4.38
N ASP A 206 -0.87 -13.43 4.60
CA ASP A 206 -2.32 -13.47 4.55
C ASP A 206 -2.87 -13.93 3.19
N LEU A 207 -2.20 -13.62 2.09
CA LEU A 207 -2.60 -14.06 0.75
C LEU A 207 -2.39 -15.57 0.51
N LEU A 208 -1.60 -16.22 1.36
CA LEU A 208 -1.39 -17.67 1.34
C LEU A 208 -2.36 -18.42 2.26
N TYR A 209 -3.05 -17.70 3.14
CA TYR A 209 -3.99 -18.28 4.08
C TYR A 209 -5.30 -18.66 3.36
N GLY A 210 -5.66 -19.96 3.43
CA GLY A 210 -6.59 -20.61 2.52
C GLY A 210 -8.00 -20.01 2.36
N GLU A 211 -8.54 -19.34 3.39
CA GLU A 211 -9.87 -18.72 3.34
C GLU A 211 -9.85 -17.27 2.83
N GLN A 212 -8.69 -16.61 2.86
CA GLN A 212 -8.48 -15.25 2.36
C GLN A 212 -7.84 -15.22 0.97
N LYS A 213 -7.75 -16.34 0.28
CA LYS A 213 -7.47 -16.31 -1.17
C LYS A 213 -8.58 -15.49 -1.81
N VAL A 214 -8.33 -14.19 -1.80
CA VAL A 214 -9.14 -13.23 -2.50
C VAL A 214 -9.26 -13.72 -3.94
N PRO A 215 -10.46 -13.96 -4.47
CA PRO A 215 -10.60 -14.25 -5.87
C PRO A 215 -10.10 -13.02 -6.61
N ILE A 216 -8.87 -13.13 -7.11
CA ILE A 216 -8.30 -12.13 -8.01
C ILE A 216 -9.34 -11.94 -9.10
N ARG A 217 -9.74 -10.71 -9.33
CA ARG A 217 -10.84 -10.32 -10.24
C ARG A 217 -10.51 -10.64 -11.71
N GLU A 218 -10.05 -11.87 -11.99
CA GLU A 218 -9.72 -12.33 -13.34
C GLU A 218 -10.93 -12.33 -14.27
N GLU A 219 -12.10 -12.70 -13.78
CA GLU A 219 -13.26 -12.91 -14.63
C GLU A 219 -13.90 -11.61 -15.18
N GLN A 220 -13.76 -10.49 -14.50
CA GLN A 220 -14.48 -9.27 -14.89
C GLN A 220 -13.75 -8.48 -15.98
N ILE A 221 -12.42 -8.48 -15.96
CA ILE A 221 -11.60 -7.76 -16.96
C ILE A 221 -11.64 -8.49 -18.31
N VAL A 222 -11.60 -9.83 -18.30
CA VAL A 222 -11.73 -10.64 -19.52
C VAL A 222 -13.12 -10.44 -20.14
N LYS A 223 -14.19 -10.47 -19.36
CA LYS A 223 -15.58 -10.25 -19.87
C LYS A 223 -15.78 -8.83 -20.40
N ASP A 224 -15.21 -7.83 -19.77
CA ASP A 224 -15.31 -6.44 -20.25
C ASP A 224 -14.43 -6.20 -21.48
N SER A 225 -13.26 -6.84 -21.60
CA SER A 225 -12.42 -6.79 -22.80
C SER A 225 -13.02 -7.58 -23.97
N GLU A 226 -13.66 -8.71 -23.73
CA GLU A 226 -14.40 -9.47 -24.75
C GLU A 226 -15.66 -8.72 -25.19
N LYS A 227 -16.36 -8.05 -24.28
CA LYS A 227 -17.51 -7.19 -24.57
C LYS A 227 -17.11 -5.94 -25.37
N ALA A 228 -15.93 -5.39 -25.10
CA ALA A 228 -15.36 -4.29 -25.87
C ALA A 228 -14.98 -4.74 -27.30
N LYS A 229 -14.32 -5.91 -27.42
CA LYS A 229 -14.00 -6.52 -28.74
C LYS A 229 -15.26 -6.90 -29.56
N ALA A 230 -16.31 -7.37 -28.89
CA ALA A 230 -17.58 -7.73 -29.56
C ALA A 230 -18.41 -6.52 -30.02
N LYS A 231 -18.15 -5.32 -29.45
CA LYS A 231 -18.87 -4.09 -29.82
C LYS A 231 -18.23 -3.25 -30.91
N THR A 232 -17.03 -3.58 -31.33
CA THR A 232 -16.34 -2.84 -32.40
C THR A 232 -15.86 -3.82 -33.46
N PRO A 233 -16.67 -4.14 -34.48
CA PRO A 233 -16.13 -4.67 -35.71
C PRO A 233 -15.25 -3.58 -36.32
N ILE A 234 -13.94 -3.72 -36.22
CA ILE A 234 -13.02 -2.87 -36.99
C ILE A 234 -13.13 -3.38 -38.44
N GLU A 235 -13.97 -2.73 -39.22
CA GLU A 235 -13.89 -2.90 -40.66
C GLU A 235 -12.54 -2.41 -41.18
N PRO A 236 -11.82 -3.21 -41.99
CA PRO A 236 -10.60 -2.73 -42.63
C PRO A 236 -10.95 -1.54 -43.52
N GLY A 237 -10.51 -0.35 -43.13
CA GLY A 237 -10.77 0.88 -43.89
C GLY A 237 -11.64 1.93 -43.21
N ALA A 238 -12.01 1.75 -41.95
CA ALA A 238 -12.75 2.75 -41.18
C ALA A 238 -11.94 4.05 -41.06
N GLN A 239 -12.35 5.09 -41.78
CA GLN A 239 -11.82 6.44 -41.60
C GLN A 239 -12.12 6.93 -40.20
N MET A 240 -11.13 7.55 -39.54
CA MET A 240 -11.33 8.19 -38.23
C MET A 240 -12.56 9.11 -38.27
N PRO A 241 -13.34 9.18 -37.18
CA PRO A 241 -14.49 10.07 -37.08
C PRO A 241 -14.11 11.50 -37.43
N ALA A 242 -14.93 12.20 -38.22
CA ALA A 242 -14.68 13.57 -38.69
C ALA A 242 -14.50 14.63 -37.60
N ASN A 243 -14.72 14.25 -36.33
CA ASN A 243 -14.60 15.13 -35.15
C ASN A 243 -13.33 14.92 -34.34
N HIS A 244 -12.34 14.18 -34.82
CA HIS A 244 -11.03 14.18 -34.15
C HIS A 244 -10.42 15.60 -34.32
N PRO A 245 -10.00 16.25 -33.22
CA PRO A 245 -9.30 17.53 -33.35
C PRO A 245 -8.06 17.31 -34.21
N LYS A 246 -7.97 18.01 -35.32
CA LYS A 246 -6.76 18.01 -36.14
C LYS A 246 -5.62 18.57 -35.27
N ILE A 247 -4.64 17.75 -34.99
CA ILE A 247 -3.41 18.21 -34.34
C ILE A 247 -2.69 19.05 -35.40
N ASP A 248 -2.64 20.36 -35.17
CA ASP A 248 -1.88 21.28 -36.03
C ASP A 248 -0.38 21.07 -35.72
N MET A 249 0.26 20.29 -36.59
CA MET A 249 1.68 19.94 -36.44
C MET A 249 2.60 21.14 -36.67
N GLU A 250 2.10 22.27 -37.21
CA GLU A 250 2.88 23.48 -37.44
C GLU A 250 2.95 24.40 -36.20
N ASN A 251 2.02 24.25 -35.26
CA ASN A 251 1.90 25.10 -34.06
C ASN A 251 2.12 24.34 -32.74
N LEU A 252 3.02 23.38 -32.70
CA LEU A 252 3.42 22.72 -31.44
C LEU A 252 4.18 23.70 -30.54
N PRO A 253 3.93 23.70 -29.22
CA PRO A 253 4.64 24.56 -28.28
C PRO A 253 6.15 24.37 -28.37
N ALA A 254 6.91 25.45 -28.17
CA ALA A 254 8.38 25.44 -28.19
C ALA A 254 8.91 24.41 -27.18
N GLY A 255 9.60 23.38 -27.68
CA GLY A 255 10.16 22.28 -26.89
C GLY A 255 9.78 20.87 -27.38
N HIS A 256 8.84 20.74 -28.30
CA HIS A 256 8.61 19.44 -28.93
C HIS A 256 9.69 19.15 -30.01
N PRO A 257 10.28 17.94 -30.03
CA PRO A 257 11.19 17.56 -31.10
C PRO A 257 10.42 17.58 -32.44
N LYS A 258 10.94 18.28 -33.44
CA LYS A 258 10.41 18.19 -34.81
C LYS A 258 10.63 16.77 -35.31
N ILE A 259 9.57 16.08 -35.61
CA ILE A 259 9.62 14.78 -36.27
C ILE A 259 9.77 15.06 -37.76
N ASP A 260 10.98 15.30 -38.22
CA ASP A 260 11.29 15.28 -39.64
C ASP A 260 11.27 13.81 -40.06
N GLY A 261 10.40 13.47 -41.03
CA GLY A 261 10.09 12.11 -41.47
C GLY A 261 11.27 11.28 -42.07
N LYS A 262 12.47 11.42 -41.53
CA LYS A 262 13.70 10.72 -41.89
C LYS A 262 14.56 10.34 -40.69
N GLN A 263 13.98 10.06 -39.52
CA GLN A 263 14.78 9.45 -38.45
C GLN A 263 14.84 7.94 -38.70
N GLU A 264 16.02 7.46 -39.04
CA GLU A 264 16.35 6.04 -38.95
C GLU A 264 16.20 5.58 -37.49
N LEU A 265 15.40 4.55 -37.27
CA LEU A 265 15.20 3.94 -35.96
C LEU A 265 16.55 3.42 -35.45
N PRO A 266 16.86 3.54 -34.14
CA PRO A 266 18.08 2.98 -33.58
C PRO A 266 18.20 1.49 -33.88
N ALA A 267 19.43 1.03 -34.16
CA ALA A 267 19.70 -0.38 -34.45
C ALA A 267 19.20 -1.28 -33.32
N GLY A 268 18.21 -2.14 -33.60
CA GLY A 268 17.59 -3.07 -32.65
C GLY A 268 16.05 -3.06 -32.64
N HIS A 269 15.40 -2.13 -33.32
CA HIS A 269 13.95 -2.21 -33.51
C HIS A 269 13.58 -3.26 -34.56
N PRO A 270 12.54 -4.11 -34.31
CA PRO A 270 12.07 -5.03 -35.34
C PRO A 270 11.51 -4.23 -36.52
N ASP A 271 11.89 -4.66 -37.73
CA ASP A 271 11.45 -4.06 -38.97
C ASP A 271 9.93 -4.34 -39.17
N ILE A 272 9.10 -3.29 -39.06
CA ILE A 272 7.64 -3.36 -39.24
C ILE A 272 7.23 -3.00 -40.71
N SER A 273 8.17 -2.92 -41.67
CA SER A 273 7.87 -2.53 -43.05
C SER A 273 7.15 -3.60 -43.90
N GLY A 274 6.73 -4.73 -43.29
CA GLY A 274 6.14 -5.89 -43.94
C GLY A 274 4.63 -6.11 -43.78
N ALA A 275 3.88 -5.21 -43.15
CA ALA A 275 2.43 -5.34 -43.02
C ALA A 275 1.72 -4.49 -44.09
N GLN A 276 1.47 -5.07 -45.27
CA GLN A 276 0.47 -4.64 -46.22
C GLN A 276 -0.81 -5.43 -46.01
#